data_1db9ce75bb1aa684355ed8be06d13da1
#
_entry.id   1db9ce75bb1aa684355ed8be06d13da1
#
_cell.length_a   1.000
_cell.length_b   1.000
_cell.length_c   1.000
_cell.angle_alpha   90.00
_cell.angle_beta   90.00
_cell.angle_gamma   90.00
#
_symmetry.space_group_name_H-M   'P 1'
#
loop_
_entity.id
_entity.type
_entity.pdbx_description
1 polymer ?
#
loop_
_entity_poly.entity_id
_entity_poly.type
_entity_poly.pdbx_seq_one_letter_code
_entity_poly.pdbx_strand_id
1 'polypeptide(L)'
;MTLRLLFLPVASAILLSACGNAGQADAPATPARPPTEVAAVKTPPPQYPIELACTGVGGTSTLKVVVGVDGRPSDVSQVSSSGNPQLDEQARSAVLGWQFKAATRNGEAVPATIQVPVSFNPPQPRPDECFAVEERLRRGG
;
A
#
# COMPACT_ATOMS: atom_id res chain seq x y z
N MET A 1 46.30 23.95 -80.75
CA MET A 1 45.13 23.98 -81.61
C MET A 1 43.90 23.77 -80.75
N THR A 2 43.30 24.87 -80.40
CA THR A 2 41.97 25.36 -80.79
C THR A 2 40.90 24.28 -80.78
N LEU A 3 39.89 24.36 -79.90
CA LEU A 3 38.67 25.05 -80.27
C LEU A 3 37.58 24.87 -79.22
N ARG A 4 37.15 25.98 -78.63
CA ARG A 4 35.80 26.52 -78.53
C ARG A 4 34.75 25.59 -77.97
N LEU A 5 34.31 25.95 -76.76
CA LEU A 5 33.08 26.72 -76.50
C LEU A 5 31.81 26.13 -77.09
N LEU A 6 30.95 25.78 -76.25
CA LEU A 6 29.52 26.17 -76.37
C LEU A 6 28.83 26.09 -75.02
N PHE A 7 28.40 27.26 -74.55
CA PHE A 7 27.52 27.50 -73.45
C PHE A 7 26.11 27.06 -73.81
N LEU A 8 25.43 26.34 -72.87
CA LEU A 8 24.00 26.34 -72.86
C LEU A 8 23.52 26.35 -71.39
N PRO A 9 22.73 27.31 -71.01
CA PRO A 9 22.14 27.29 -69.67
C PRO A 9 20.88 26.44 -69.70
N VAL A 10 20.88 25.35 -68.93
CA VAL A 10 19.66 24.61 -68.62
C VAL A 10 19.09 25.17 -67.36
N ALA A 11 17.94 25.80 -67.51
CA ALA A 11 17.13 26.26 -66.39
C ALA A 11 16.66 25.05 -65.53
N SER A 12 17.22 24.91 -64.36
CA SER A 12 16.73 23.96 -63.39
C SER A 12 15.51 24.52 -62.67
N ALA A 13 14.39 23.94 -62.98
CA ALA A 13 13.16 24.14 -62.20
C ALA A 13 13.34 23.53 -60.82
N ILE A 14 13.40 24.36 -59.80
CA ILE A 14 13.38 23.93 -58.42
C ILE A 14 11.96 23.56 -58.09
N LEU A 15 11.66 22.27 -58.04
CA LEU A 15 10.45 21.75 -57.41
C LEU A 15 10.68 21.79 -55.91
N LEU A 16 10.12 22.79 -55.25
CA LEU A 16 9.93 22.77 -53.80
C LEU A 16 8.90 21.69 -53.47
N SER A 17 9.37 20.51 -53.14
CA SER A 17 8.55 19.55 -52.39
C SER A 17 8.37 20.08 -50.99
N ALA A 18 7.31 20.80 -50.75
CA ALA A 18 6.81 21.09 -49.45
C ALA A 18 6.29 19.74 -48.86
N CYS A 19 7.17 19.00 -48.19
CA CYS A 19 6.71 18.00 -47.25
C CYS A 19 6.01 18.75 -46.12
N GLY A 20 4.69 18.84 -46.22
CA GLY A 20 3.85 19.23 -45.12
C GLY A 20 4.08 18.23 -43.99
N ASN A 21 4.84 18.64 -43.00
CA ASN A 21 4.85 17.98 -41.72
C ASN A 21 3.45 18.20 -41.14
N ALA A 22 2.58 17.21 -41.36
CA ALA A 22 1.31 17.19 -40.67
C ALA A 22 1.63 17.24 -39.17
N GLY A 23 1.44 18.39 -38.59
CA GLY A 23 1.59 18.59 -37.17
C GLY A 23 0.79 17.50 -36.48
N GLN A 24 1.47 16.58 -35.81
CA GLN A 24 0.88 15.83 -34.77
C GLN A 24 0.36 16.89 -33.80
N ALA A 25 -0.95 17.03 -33.78
CA ALA A 25 -1.61 17.76 -32.71
C ALA A 25 -1.22 16.98 -31.44
N ASP A 26 -0.33 17.55 -30.62
CA ASP A 26 -0.12 17.12 -29.25
C ASP A 26 -1.51 17.15 -28.61
N ALA A 27 -2.12 15.96 -28.48
CA ALA A 27 -3.27 15.82 -27.64
C ALA A 27 -2.84 16.30 -26.25
N PRO A 28 -3.58 17.23 -25.62
CA PRO A 28 -3.20 17.72 -24.32
C PRO A 28 -3.04 16.52 -23.39
N ALA A 29 -1.79 16.31 -22.91
CA ALA A 29 -1.49 15.23 -21.98
C ALA A 29 -2.43 15.43 -20.78
N THR A 30 -3.36 14.49 -20.58
CA THR A 30 -4.23 14.49 -19.40
C THR A 30 -3.29 14.47 -18.21
N PRO A 31 -3.38 15.44 -17.28
CA PRO A 31 -2.46 15.50 -16.17
C PRO A 31 -2.54 14.16 -15.40
N ALA A 32 -1.41 13.49 -15.29
CA ALA A 32 -1.31 12.23 -14.57
C ALA A 32 -1.77 12.45 -13.12
N ARG A 33 -2.73 11.65 -12.66
CA ARG A 33 -3.18 11.72 -11.27
C ARG A 33 -2.03 11.31 -10.36
N PRO A 34 -1.77 12.08 -9.28
CA PRO A 34 -0.71 11.71 -8.36
C PRO A 34 -1.00 10.34 -7.74
N PRO A 35 0.04 9.53 -7.49
CA PRO A 35 -0.11 8.26 -6.78
C PRO A 35 -0.61 8.50 -5.35
N THR A 36 -1.39 7.57 -4.84
CA THR A 36 -1.82 7.56 -3.44
C THR A 36 -1.35 6.30 -2.75
N GLU A 37 -1.04 6.42 -1.48
CA GLU A 37 -0.68 5.29 -0.64
C GLU A 37 -1.90 4.64 -0.01
N VAL A 38 -1.71 3.45 0.57
CA VAL A 38 -2.74 2.75 1.34
C VAL A 38 -3.15 3.59 2.54
N ALA A 39 -4.44 3.71 2.78
CA ALA A 39 -4.98 4.38 3.95
C ALA A 39 -5.95 3.46 4.72
N ALA A 40 -5.91 3.52 6.04
CA ALA A 40 -6.84 2.78 6.88
C ALA A 40 -8.25 3.38 6.79
N VAL A 41 -9.26 2.53 6.61
CA VAL A 41 -10.68 2.92 6.57
C VAL A 41 -11.43 2.40 7.79
N LYS A 42 -11.28 1.10 8.07
CA LYS A 42 -11.91 0.45 9.22
C LYS A 42 -10.92 -0.53 9.84
N THR A 43 -10.51 -0.24 11.05
CA THR A 43 -9.52 -1.03 11.80
C THR A 43 -10.04 -1.32 13.20
N PRO A 44 -11.02 -2.25 13.35
CA PRO A 44 -11.51 -2.62 14.67
C PRO A 44 -10.34 -3.15 15.51
N PRO A 45 -10.32 -2.85 16.81
CA PRO A 45 -9.26 -3.31 17.69
C PRO A 45 -9.23 -4.84 17.76
N PRO A 46 -8.03 -5.43 17.98
CA PRO A 46 -7.91 -6.86 18.20
C PRO A 46 -8.60 -7.27 19.51
N GLN A 47 -9.01 -8.53 19.60
CA GLN A 47 -9.45 -9.08 20.85
C GLN A 47 -8.26 -9.24 21.78
N TYR A 48 -8.41 -8.76 23.00
CA TYR A 48 -7.40 -8.88 24.02
C TYR A 48 -7.87 -9.88 25.08
N PRO A 49 -7.28 -11.09 25.15
CA PRO A 49 -7.68 -12.08 26.14
C PRO A 49 -7.60 -11.52 27.55
N ILE A 50 -8.69 -11.62 28.29
CA ILE A 50 -8.80 -10.99 29.61
C ILE A 50 -7.75 -11.53 30.58
N GLU A 51 -7.40 -12.80 30.48
CA GLU A 51 -6.39 -13.43 31.30
C GLU A 51 -5.02 -12.75 31.11
N LEU A 52 -4.65 -12.47 29.87
CA LEU A 52 -3.39 -11.79 29.56
C LEU A 52 -3.43 -10.32 29.98
N ALA A 53 -4.55 -9.66 29.76
CA ALA A 53 -4.75 -8.27 30.18
C ALA A 53 -4.65 -8.12 31.71
N CYS A 54 -5.26 -9.03 32.47
CA CYS A 54 -5.23 -9.03 33.93
C CYS A 54 -3.86 -9.37 34.53
N THR A 55 -3.10 -10.22 33.87
CA THR A 55 -1.73 -10.58 34.28
C THR A 55 -0.66 -9.59 33.78
N GLY A 56 -1.08 -8.52 33.10
CA GLY A 56 -0.19 -7.48 32.62
C GLY A 56 0.68 -7.88 31.43
N VAL A 57 0.29 -8.93 30.70
CA VAL A 57 1.00 -9.40 29.51
C VAL A 57 0.55 -8.59 28.32
N GLY A 58 1.41 -7.75 27.80
CA GLY A 58 1.18 -6.93 26.61
C GLY A 58 2.35 -7.01 25.64
N GLY A 59 2.32 -6.21 24.60
CA GLY A 59 3.37 -6.14 23.59
C GLY A 59 2.84 -5.64 22.26
N THR A 60 3.74 -5.54 21.28
CA THR A 60 3.39 -5.10 19.93
C THR A 60 3.76 -6.18 18.92
N SER A 61 2.78 -6.66 18.17
CA SER A 61 2.98 -7.53 17.02
C SER A 61 3.04 -6.69 15.75
N THR A 62 4.10 -6.80 14.98
CA THR A 62 4.22 -6.11 13.69
C THR A 62 3.94 -7.08 12.55
N LEU A 63 2.97 -6.73 11.72
CA LEU A 63 2.52 -7.55 10.61
C LEU A 63 2.83 -6.89 9.29
N LYS A 64 3.31 -7.66 8.32
CA LYS A 64 3.38 -7.27 6.92
C LYS A 64 2.06 -7.66 6.26
N VAL A 65 1.40 -6.69 5.65
CA VAL A 65 0.08 -6.83 5.05
C VAL A 65 0.14 -6.47 3.58
N VAL A 66 -0.29 -7.37 2.73
CA VAL A 66 -0.52 -7.07 1.31
C VAL A 66 -1.98 -6.65 1.17
N VAL A 67 -2.21 -5.40 0.79
CA VAL A 67 -3.55 -4.86 0.55
C VAL A 67 -3.87 -4.99 -0.92
N GLY A 68 -4.95 -5.66 -1.24
CA GLY A 68 -5.43 -5.85 -2.61
C GLY A 68 -6.07 -4.58 -3.19
N VAL A 69 -6.41 -4.65 -4.48
CA VAL A 69 -7.08 -3.56 -5.20
C VAL A 69 -8.47 -3.24 -4.65
N ASP A 70 -9.10 -4.18 -3.96
CA ASP A 70 -10.38 -4.04 -3.27
C ASP A 70 -10.25 -3.41 -1.87
N GLY A 71 -9.02 -3.09 -1.44
CA GLY A 71 -8.74 -2.55 -0.12
C GLY A 71 -8.76 -3.58 1.01
N ARG A 72 -8.80 -4.87 0.70
CA ARG A 72 -8.77 -5.94 1.70
C ARG A 72 -7.38 -6.55 1.81
N PRO A 73 -6.98 -6.98 3.03
CA PRO A 73 -5.78 -7.80 3.19
C PRO A 73 -5.89 -9.09 2.38
N SER A 74 -4.95 -9.33 1.49
CA SER A 74 -4.84 -10.57 0.71
C SER A 74 -3.80 -11.52 1.29
N ASP A 75 -2.81 -10.98 1.99
CA ASP A 75 -1.80 -11.74 2.74
C ASP A 75 -1.41 -10.99 4.01
N VAL A 76 -1.25 -11.73 5.10
CA VAL A 76 -0.81 -11.20 6.40
C VAL A 76 0.25 -12.12 6.97
N SER A 77 1.46 -11.61 7.11
CA SER A 77 2.59 -12.34 7.67
C SER A 77 3.24 -11.57 8.82
N GLN A 78 3.75 -12.30 9.81
CA GLN A 78 4.38 -11.69 10.97
C GLN A 78 5.81 -11.26 10.66
N VAL A 79 6.15 -10.03 11.03
CA VAL A 79 7.50 -9.46 10.95
C VAL A 79 8.19 -9.51 12.32
N SER A 80 7.43 -9.15 13.37
CA SER A 80 7.91 -9.11 14.75
C SER A 80 6.82 -9.58 15.70
N SER A 81 7.18 -10.43 16.66
CA SER A 81 6.28 -10.95 17.70
C SER A 81 6.05 -9.91 18.80
N SER A 82 4.87 -9.94 19.39
CA SER A 82 4.57 -9.24 20.65
C SER A 82 5.28 -9.84 21.86
N GLY A 83 5.88 -11.03 21.72
CA GLY A 83 6.42 -11.83 22.81
C GLY A 83 5.44 -12.87 23.37
N ASN A 84 4.20 -12.87 22.90
CA ASN A 84 3.18 -13.83 23.29
C ASN A 84 2.42 -14.35 22.06
N PRO A 85 2.46 -15.67 21.76
CA PRO A 85 1.84 -16.25 20.57
C PRO A 85 0.33 -16.02 20.49
N GLN A 86 -0.35 -15.97 21.63
CA GLN A 86 -1.79 -15.73 21.67
C GLN A 86 -2.14 -14.30 21.24
N LEU A 87 -1.35 -13.31 21.64
CA LEU A 87 -1.50 -11.93 21.20
C LEU A 87 -1.18 -11.79 19.71
N ASP A 88 -0.15 -12.47 19.23
CA ASP A 88 0.21 -12.48 17.82
C ASP A 88 -0.90 -13.01 16.93
N GLU A 89 -1.57 -14.08 17.35
CA GLU A 89 -2.72 -14.64 16.63
C GLU A 89 -3.93 -13.69 16.67
N GLN A 90 -4.20 -13.03 17.79
CA GLN A 90 -5.25 -12.02 17.87
C GLN A 90 -4.97 -10.83 16.96
N ALA A 91 -3.73 -10.38 16.89
CA ALA A 91 -3.31 -9.32 15.99
C ALA A 91 -3.54 -9.70 14.53
N ARG A 92 -3.13 -10.90 14.13
CA ARG A 92 -3.32 -11.41 12.78
C ARG A 92 -4.79 -11.53 12.40
N SER A 93 -5.61 -12.13 13.28
CA SER A 93 -7.05 -12.28 13.07
C SER A 93 -7.76 -10.93 12.91
N ALA A 94 -7.39 -9.94 13.73
CA ALA A 94 -7.95 -8.61 13.62
C ALA A 94 -7.62 -7.95 12.28
N VAL A 95 -6.35 -7.97 11.88
CA VAL A 95 -5.88 -7.33 10.65
C VAL A 95 -6.51 -7.95 9.41
N LEU A 96 -6.76 -9.26 9.39
CA LEU A 96 -7.48 -9.92 8.29
C LEU A 96 -8.90 -9.37 8.07
N GLY A 97 -9.53 -8.84 9.12
CA GLY A 97 -10.85 -8.20 9.06
C GLY A 97 -10.80 -6.69 8.78
N TRP A 98 -9.63 -6.09 8.67
CA TRP A 98 -9.50 -4.66 8.44
C TRP A 98 -9.84 -4.28 7.01
N GLN A 99 -10.19 -3.01 6.83
CA GLN A 99 -10.48 -2.43 5.52
C GLN A 99 -9.61 -1.22 5.30
N PHE A 100 -9.04 -1.16 4.11
CA PHE A 100 -8.18 -0.10 3.66
C PHE A 100 -8.71 0.53 2.38
N LYS A 101 -8.29 1.73 2.11
CA LYS A 101 -8.36 2.31 0.77
C LYS A 101 -7.09 1.86 0.04
N ALA A 102 -7.27 1.20 -1.11
CA ALA A 102 -6.15 0.72 -1.91
C ALA A 102 -5.26 1.87 -2.39
N ALA A 103 -3.98 1.60 -2.55
CA ALA A 103 -3.07 2.51 -3.23
C ALA A 103 -3.51 2.71 -4.68
N THR A 104 -3.19 3.86 -5.26
CA THR A 104 -3.47 4.14 -6.67
C THR A 104 -2.23 4.60 -7.42
N ARG A 105 -2.17 4.26 -8.70
CA ARG A 105 -1.21 4.79 -9.67
C ARG A 105 -1.99 5.21 -10.91
N ASN A 106 -1.84 6.46 -11.34
CA ASN A 106 -2.61 7.06 -12.44
C ASN A 106 -4.13 6.96 -12.25
N GLY A 107 -4.62 6.94 -11.00
CA GLY A 107 -6.03 6.81 -10.66
C GLY A 107 -6.57 5.39 -10.64
N GLU A 108 -5.75 4.37 -10.92
CA GLU A 108 -6.12 2.97 -10.84
C GLU A 108 -5.64 2.35 -9.53
N ALA A 109 -6.50 1.51 -8.91
CA ALA A 109 -6.14 0.78 -7.70
C ALA A 109 -5.06 -0.25 -8.01
N VAL A 110 -4.03 -0.29 -7.16
CA VAL A 110 -2.93 -1.25 -7.25
C VAL A 110 -2.72 -1.92 -5.91
N PRO A 111 -2.28 -3.20 -5.88
CA PRO A 111 -1.91 -3.84 -4.63
C PRO A 111 -0.67 -3.16 -4.04
N ALA A 112 -0.60 -3.10 -2.72
CA ALA A 112 0.54 -2.53 -2.01
C ALA A 112 0.81 -3.29 -0.72
N THR A 113 2.07 -3.31 -0.31
CA THR A 113 2.51 -3.93 0.94
C THR A 113 2.79 -2.87 1.97
N ILE A 114 2.22 -3.04 3.17
CA ILE A 114 2.43 -2.16 4.32
C ILE A 114 2.85 -2.95 5.54
N GLN A 115 3.44 -2.28 6.53
CA GLN A 115 3.66 -2.83 7.86
C GLN A 115 2.69 -2.18 8.85
N VAL A 116 2.08 -3.02 9.66
CA VAL A 116 1.06 -2.60 10.64
C VAL A 116 1.48 -3.07 12.02
N PRO A 117 1.80 -2.16 12.95
CA PRO A 117 1.99 -2.51 14.35
C PRO A 117 0.64 -2.62 15.05
N VAL A 118 0.43 -3.72 15.75
CA VAL A 118 -0.74 -3.97 16.59
C VAL A 118 -0.29 -4.09 18.03
N SER A 119 -0.68 -3.14 18.87
CA SER A 119 -0.23 -3.05 20.27
C SER A 119 -1.31 -3.51 21.23
N PHE A 120 -0.91 -4.29 22.20
CA PHE A 120 -1.72 -4.73 23.32
C PHE A 120 -1.17 -4.08 24.60
N ASN A 121 -1.96 -3.18 25.16
CA ASN A 121 -1.58 -2.47 26.37
C ASN A 121 -2.48 -2.92 27.51
N PRO A 122 -1.92 -3.53 28.56
CA PRO A 122 -2.72 -3.90 29.74
C PRO A 122 -3.43 -2.68 30.31
N PRO A 123 -4.72 -2.79 30.64
CA PRO A 123 -5.52 -1.66 31.14
C PRO A 123 -4.99 -1.14 32.47
N GLN A 124 -4.96 0.19 32.61
CA GLN A 124 -4.57 0.86 33.84
C GLN A 124 -5.60 1.95 34.17
N PRO A 125 -6.25 1.93 35.34
CA PRO A 125 -6.14 0.91 36.42
C PRO A 125 -6.68 -0.46 36.00
N ARG A 126 -6.29 -1.49 36.72
CA ARG A 126 -6.76 -2.86 36.45
C ARG A 126 -8.27 -2.92 36.62
N PRO A 127 -9.04 -3.53 35.69
CA PRO A 127 -10.48 -3.72 35.83
C PRO A 127 -10.82 -4.62 36.99
N ASP A 128 -11.98 -4.39 37.61
CA ASP A 128 -12.48 -5.20 38.75
C ASP A 128 -12.69 -6.67 38.37
N GLU A 129 -13.05 -6.96 37.14
CA GLU A 129 -13.20 -8.33 36.60
C GLU A 129 -11.89 -9.14 36.67
N CYS A 130 -10.73 -8.51 36.80
CA CYS A 130 -9.46 -9.20 37.00
C CYS A 130 -9.37 -9.97 38.29
N PHE A 131 -10.07 -9.55 39.36
CA PHE A 131 -10.13 -10.30 40.62
C PHE A 131 -10.79 -11.67 40.42
N ALA A 132 -11.86 -11.73 39.62
CA ALA A 132 -12.52 -12.99 39.30
C ALA A 132 -11.65 -13.90 38.40
N VAL A 133 -10.89 -13.33 37.52
CA VAL A 133 -9.94 -14.07 36.65
C VAL A 133 -8.81 -14.66 37.50
N GLU A 134 -8.23 -13.89 38.41
CA GLU A 134 -7.15 -14.35 39.30
C GLU A 134 -7.62 -15.48 40.21
N GLU A 135 -8.82 -15.36 40.78
CA GLU A 135 -9.41 -16.39 41.62
C GLU A 135 -9.63 -17.70 40.84
N ARG A 136 -10.04 -17.60 39.57
CA ARG A 136 -10.21 -18.75 38.68
C ARG A 136 -8.87 -19.41 38.38
N LEU A 137 -7.84 -18.65 38.04
CA LEU A 137 -6.50 -19.14 37.78
C LEU A 137 -5.88 -19.80 39.00
N ARG A 138 -6.13 -19.26 40.20
CA ARG A 138 -5.67 -19.84 41.48
C ARG A 138 -6.32 -21.19 41.79
N ARG A 139 -7.60 -21.36 41.41
CA ARG A 139 -8.33 -22.62 41.67
C ARG A 139 -8.05 -23.69 40.63
N GLY A 140 -7.63 -23.30 39.39
CA GLY A 140 -7.40 -24.21 38.27
C GLY A 140 -5.97 -24.70 38.13
N GLY A 141 -5.06 -24.32 39.04
CA GLY A 141 -3.66 -24.72 39.08
C GLY A 141 -3.43 -25.89 40.04
#